data_1234d74493b8dd2b505e502c6d916e7f
#
_entry.id   1234d74493b8dd2b505e502c6d916e7f
#
_cell.length_a   1.000
_cell.length_b   1.000
_cell.length_c   1.000
_cell.angle_alpha   90.00
_cell.angle_beta   90.00
_cell.angle_gamma   90.00
#
_symmetry.space_group_name_H-M   'P 1'
#
loop_
_entity.id
_entity.type
_entity.pdbx_description
1 polymer ?
#
loop_
_entity_poly.entity_id
_entity_poly.type
_entity_poly.pdbx_seq_one_letter_code
_entity_poly.pdbx_strand_id
1 'polypeptide(L)'
;MRRTVLASAAVAAAAISVPVVAVTGTAQAATAASQQKTAQTAKATTKAPVTWNMVAAALARKLVGYPYMYGGTTTAGFDCSGLTQWVYHHTGHGKAIDRIANDQFHQFKRISRAAARPGDLVFFHDTSSPSSYVYHVGVYEGGNDIVAATTPSGGVRLESFTWAGNTVTFGTITH
;
A
#
# COMPACT_ATOMS: atom_id res chain seq x y z
N MET A 1 35.10 -44.45 1.89
CA MET A 1 35.10 -44.80 0.43
C MET A 1 34.59 -43.59 -0.29
N ARG A 2 35.49 -42.70 -0.77
CA ARG A 2 35.91 -42.45 -2.14
C ARG A 2 34.74 -42.49 -3.15
N ARG A 3 34.35 -41.34 -3.77
CA ARG A 3 34.87 -40.88 -5.08
C ARG A 3 34.43 -39.47 -5.40
N THR A 4 35.43 -38.65 -5.62
CA THR A 4 35.44 -37.36 -6.34
C THR A 4 35.29 -37.62 -7.83
N VAL A 5 34.49 -36.79 -8.54
CA VAL A 5 34.61 -36.62 -9.99
C VAL A 5 34.58 -35.14 -10.31
N LEU A 6 35.71 -34.62 -10.71
CA LEU A 6 35.92 -33.36 -11.44
C LEU A 6 35.68 -33.63 -12.93
N ALA A 7 34.98 -32.75 -13.62
CA ALA A 7 35.04 -32.67 -15.05
C ALA A 7 35.10 -31.21 -15.50
N SER A 8 36.27 -30.85 -16.00
CA SER A 8 36.54 -29.63 -16.76
C SER A 8 36.14 -29.83 -18.23
N ALA A 9 35.67 -28.80 -18.92
CA ALA A 9 35.80 -28.55 -20.35
C ALA A 9 35.25 -27.18 -20.66
N ALA A 10 36.00 -26.29 -21.09
CA ALA A 10 36.62 -25.94 -22.35
C ALA A 10 35.93 -24.75 -23.04
N VAL A 11 36.66 -23.66 -23.09
CA VAL A 11 36.41 -22.40 -23.80
C VAL A 11 36.54 -22.64 -25.32
N ALA A 12 35.59 -22.13 -26.11
CA ALA A 12 35.75 -21.96 -27.56
C ALA A 12 35.41 -20.51 -27.92
N ALA A 13 36.44 -19.76 -28.27
CA ALA A 13 36.34 -18.44 -28.87
C ALA A 13 36.18 -18.62 -30.41
N ALA A 14 35.12 -18.03 -30.95
CA ALA A 14 34.98 -17.87 -32.41
C ALA A 14 35.06 -16.40 -32.78
N ALA A 15 36.14 -16.05 -33.45
CA ALA A 15 36.33 -14.76 -34.07
C ALA A 15 35.59 -14.72 -35.42
N ILE A 16 34.76 -13.74 -35.64
CA ILE A 16 34.11 -13.47 -36.92
C ILE A 16 34.61 -12.10 -37.42
N SER A 17 35.40 -12.17 -38.50
CA SER A 17 35.93 -11.05 -39.28
C SER A 17 34.81 -10.40 -40.13
N VAL A 18 34.72 -9.08 -40.07
CA VAL A 18 33.81 -8.25 -40.89
C VAL A 18 34.58 -7.72 -42.12
N PRO A 19 34.10 -7.87 -43.36
CA PRO A 19 34.69 -7.19 -44.49
C PRO A 19 34.26 -5.73 -44.60
N VAL A 20 35.21 -4.84 -44.75
CA VAL A 20 35.03 -3.44 -45.12
C VAL A 20 34.69 -3.36 -46.60
N VAL A 21 33.55 -2.80 -46.96
CA VAL A 21 33.22 -2.37 -48.32
C VAL A 21 33.28 -0.85 -48.36
N ALA A 22 34.26 -0.34 -49.07
CA ALA A 22 34.36 1.06 -49.44
C ALA A 22 33.49 1.31 -50.69
N VAL A 23 32.52 2.23 -50.58
CA VAL A 23 31.84 2.81 -51.76
C VAL A 23 32.08 4.31 -51.76
N THR A 24 32.87 4.73 -52.76
CA THR A 24 33.03 6.12 -53.15
C THR A 24 31.85 6.53 -54.04
N GLY A 25 31.20 7.63 -53.75
CA GLY A 25 30.12 8.17 -54.61
C GLY A 25 29.77 9.61 -54.23
N THR A 26 30.33 10.49 -54.99
CA THR A 26 30.15 11.91 -55.28
C THR A 26 28.86 12.62 -54.80
N ALA A 27 29.13 13.85 -54.39
CA ALA A 27 28.31 15.03 -54.13
C ALA A 27 26.99 15.18 -54.91
N GLN A 28 25.96 15.64 -54.19
CA GLN A 28 25.06 16.71 -54.68
C GLN A 28 24.41 17.42 -53.47
N ALA A 29 24.53 18.72 -53.51
CA ALA A 29 23.90 19.65 -52.55
C ALA A 29 22.41 19.75 -52.79
N ALA A 30 21.62 19.90 -51.72
CA ALA A 30 20.53 20.85 -51.61
C ALA A 30 19.75 20.70 -50.27
N THR A 31 19.94 21.67 -49.42
CA THR A 31 18.92 22.41 -48.67
C THR A 31 17.59 21.70 -48.35
N ALA A 32 17.42 21.32 -47.09
CA ALA A 32 16.19 21.55 -46.36
C ALA A 32 16.43 21.35 -44.85
N ALA A 33 16.66 22.44 -44.17
CA ALA A 33 16.63 22.48 -42.71
C ALA A 33 15.19 22.24 -42.25
N SER A 34 14.85 20.99 -41.99
CA SER A 34 13.66 20.64 -41.21
C SER A 34 14.09 20.55 -39.77
N GLN A 35 13.90 21.65 -39.07
CA GLN A 35 13.95 21.67 -37.61
C GLN A 35 12.83 20.76 -37.09
N GLN A 36 13.13 19.51 -36.81
CA GLN A 36 12.30 18.70 -35.96
C GLN A 36 12.41 19.26 -34.53
N LYS A 37 11.53 20.20 -34.27
CA LYS A 37 11.17 20.62 -32.92
C LYS A 37 10.60 19.39 -32.24
N THR A 38 11.45 18.64 -31.56
CA THR A 38 11.00 17.61 -30.60
C THR A 38 10.15 18.31 -29.56
N ALA A 39 8.84 18.28 -29.78
CA ALA A 39 7.86 18.61 -28.75
C ALA A 39 8.02 17.55 -27.65
N GLN A 40 8.88 17.85 -26.70
CA GLN A 40 8.99 17.14 -25.45
C GLN A 40 7.66 17.45 -24.71
N THR A 41 6.67 16.59 -24.95
CA THR A 41 5.41 16.61 -24.19
C THR A 41 5.77 16.37 -22.74
N ALA A 42 5.95 17.44 -21.99
CA ALA A 42 6.03 17.37 -20.55
C ALA A 42 4.75 16.68 -20.09
N LYS A 43 4.89 15.40 -19.70
CA LYS A 43 3.84 14.63 -19.06
C LYS A 43 3.52 15.37 -17.76
N ALA A 44 2.53 16.26 -17.81
CA ALA A 44 2.01 16.89 -16.62
C ALA A 44 1.57 15.75 -15.71
N THR A 45 2.33 15.51 -14.65
CA THR A 45 1.97 14.60 -13.59
C THR A 45 0.80 15.25 -12.86
N THR A 46 -0.40 15.03 -13.39
CA THR A 46 -1.63 15.38 -12.70
C THR A 46 -1.63 14.56 -11.41
N LYS A 47 -1.29 15.23 -10.30
CA LYS A 47 -1.38 14.63 -8.98
C LYS A 47 -2.81 14.14 -8.83
N ALA A 48 -2.99 12.83 -8.69
CA ALA A 48 -4.31 12.24 -8.49
C ALA A 48 -5.01 12.95 -7.33
N PRO A 49 -6.31 13.20 -7.42
CA PRO A 49 -7.04 13.88 -6.35
C PRO A 49 -6.85 13.10 -5.04
N VAL A 50 -6.51 13.82 -3.98
CA VAL A 50 -6.35 13.23 -2.65
C VAL A 50 -7.74 12.81 -2.18
N THR A 51 -7.92 11.51 -1.97
CA THR A 51 -9.17 10.98 -1.44
C THR A 51 -9.13 10.97 0.10
N TRP A 52 -10.30 10.99 0.73
CA TRP A 52 -10.40 10.92 2.20
C TRP A 52 -9.76 9.63 2.77
N ASN A 53 -9.77 8.51 2.04
CA ASN A 53 -9.04 7.29 2.42
C ASN A 53 -7.54 7.55 2.54
N MET A 54 -6.94 8.25 1.56
CA MET A 54 -5.52 8.59 1.62
C MET A 54 -5.22 9.51 2.81
N VAL A 55 -6.15 10.40 3.16
CA VAL A 55 -6.04 11.25 4.36
C VAL A 55 -6.12 10.38 5.61
N ALA A 56 -7.05 9.41 5.67
CA ALA A 56 -7.20 8.51 6.80
C ALA A 56 -5.92 7.68 7.06
N ALA A 57 -5.35 7.06 6.02
CA ALA A 57 -4.09 6.34 6.13
C ALA A 57 -2.95 7.26 6.61
N ALA A 58 -2.82 8.45 6.03
CA ALA A 58 -1.79 9.40 6.42
C ALA A 58 -1.94 9.89 7.87
N LEU A 59 -3.17 10.09 8.35
CA LEU A 59 -3.46 10.46 9.73
C LEU A 59 -3.14 9.30 10.68
N ALA A 60 -3.54 8.08 10.36
CA ALA A 60 -3.24 6.90 11.16
C ALA A 60 -1.72 6.73 11.36
N ARG A 61 -0.94 6.87 10.28
CA ARG A 61 0.52 6.80 10.35
C ARG A 61 1.15 7.87 11.26
N LYS A 62 0.59 9.09 11.29
CA LYS A 62 1.06 10.15 12.18
C LYS A 62 0.82 9.86 13.67
N LEU A 63 -0.11 8.96 13.97
CA LEU A 63 -0.42 8.56 15.34
C LEU A 63 0.42 7.39 15.84
N VAL A 64 1.29 6.81 15.01
CA VAL A 64 2.22 5.77 15.45
C VAL A 64 3.12 6.30 16.56
N GLY A 65 3.23 5.53 17.65
CA GLY A 65 3.97 5.90 18.85
C GLY A 65 3.11 6.49 19.97
N TYR A 66 1.84 6.81 19.72
CA TYR A 66 0.94 7.23 20.79
C TYR A 66 0.58 6.06 21.73
N PRO A 67 0.32 6.33 23.01
CA PRO A 67 0.06 5.27 23.98
C PRO A 67 -1.29 4.58 23.75
N TYR A 68 -1.38 3.32 24.14
CA TYR A 68 -2.65 2.64 24.29
C TYR A 68 -3.36 3.09 25.57
N MET A 69 -4.65 3.35 25.47
CA MET A 69 -5.52 3.60 26.60
C MET A 69 -6.88 2.93 26.35
N TYR A 70 -7.29 2.04 27.23
CA TYR A 70 -8.63 1.45 27.13
C TYR A 70 -9.72 2.55 27.21
N GLY A 71 -10.64 2.55 26.25
CA GLY A 71 -11.64 3.62 26.13
C GLY A 71 -11.12 4.93 25.57
N GLY A 72 -9.83 5.02 25.22
CA GLY A 72 -9.18 6.24 24.75
C GLY A 72 -9.56 6.62 23.31
N THR A 73 -9.78 7.93 23.07
CA THR A 73 -10.19 8.49 21.78
C THR A 73 -9.43 9.75 21.42
N THR A 74 -8.34 10.05 22.13
CA THR A 74 -7.58 11.30 21.97
C THR A 74 -6.09 11.03 21.94
N THR A 75 -5.30 12.04 21.66
CA THR A 75 -3.83 11.97 21.66
C THR A 75 -3.23 11.68 23.04
N ALA A 76 -4.01 11.70 24.11
CA ALA A 76 -3.57 11.21 25.41
C ALA A 76 -3.47 9.68 25.47
N GLY A 77 -4.19 8.98 24.59
CA GLY A 77 -4.15 7.55 24.37
C GLY A 77 -5.36 7.07 23.59
N PHE A 78 -5.17 5.98 22.87
CA PHE A 78 -6.18 5.36 22.03
C PHE A 78 -6.38 3.89 22.36
N ASP A 79 -7.63 3.41 22.27
CA ASP A 79 -7.87 2.01 21.96
C ASP A 79 -8.06 1.83 20.44
N CYS A 80 -8.25 0.60 19.99
CA CYS A 80 -8.31 0.28 18.56
C CYS A 80 -9.41 1.04 17.80
N SER A 81 -10.62 1.05 18.32
CA SER A 81 -11.77 1.72 17.70
C SER A 81 -11.82 3.22 17.97
N GLY A 82 -11.25 3.68 19.07
CA GLY A 82 -11.05 5.10 19.33
C GLY A 82 -10.04 5.74 18.41
N LEU A 83 -8.97 5.01 18.04
CA LEU A 83 -8.02 5.42 17.02
C LEU A 83 -8.72 5.62 15.67
N THR A 84 -9.47 4.63 15.20
CA THR A 84 -10.18 4.72 13.93
C THR A 84 -11.23 5.82 13.95
N GLN A 85 -11.96 5.97 15.05
CA GLN A 85 -12.94 7.06 15.23
C GLN A 85 -12.27 8.43 15.12
N TRP A 86 -11.15 8.64 15.81
CA TRP A 86 -10.38 9.88 15.75
C TRP A 86 -9.88 10.16 14.33
N VAL A 87 -9.30 9.15 13.66
CA VAL A 87 -8.78 9.27 12.29
C VAL A 87 -9.90 9.72 11.36
N TYR A 88 -11.04 9.03 11.35
CA TYR A 88 -12.14 9.36 10.44
C TYR A 88 -12.78 10.72 10.74
N HIS A 89 -12.85 11.12 12.01
CA HIS A 89 -13.30 12.46 12.38
C HIS A 89 -12.43 13.56 11.77
N HIS A 90 -11.13 13.33 11.66
CA HIS A 90 -10.16 14.31 11.17
C HIS A 90 -9.87 14.23 9.65
N THR A 91 -10.52 13.33 8.92
CA THR A 91 -10.35 13.25 7.45
C THR A 91 -11.02 14.36 6.67
N GLY A 92 -11.93 15.10 7.28
CA GLY A 92 -12.81 16.05 6.60
C GLY A 92 -13.97 15.38 5.84
N HIS A 93 -14.15 14.06 5.97
CA HIS A 93 -15.26 13.32 5.34
C HIS A 93 -16.63 13.73 5.89
N GLY A 94 -16.69 14.27 7.10
CA GLY A 94 -17.93 14.72 7.75
C GLY A 94 -18.81 13.60 8.32
N LYS A 95 -18.40 12.34 8.19
CA LYS A 95 -19.17 11.21 8.71
C LYS A 95 -18.59 10.72 10.04
N ALA A 96 -19.40 10.78 11.07
CA ALA A 96 -19.06 10.17 12.35
C ALA A 96 -19.11 8.64 12.23
N ILE A 97 -18.17 7.97 12.89
CA ILE A 97 -18.18 6.52 13.03
C ILE A 97 -18.38 6.11 14.47
N ASP A 98 -18.94 4.91 14.66
CA ASP A 98 -19.33 4.41 15.97
C ASP A 98 -18.12 4.20 16.89
N ARG A 99 -18.41 4.12 18.21
CA ARG A 99 -17.34 4.08 19.23
C ARG A 99 -16.62 2.74 19.30
N ILE A 100 -17.32 1.64 19.17
CA ILE A 100 -16.73 0.31 19.35
C ILE A 100 -16.55 -0.43 18.02
N ALA A 101 -15.55 -1.31 17.97
CA ALA A 101 -15.15 -1.98 16.73
C ALA A 101 -16.28 -2.75 16.06
N ASN A 102 -17.10 -3.44 16.83
CA ASN A 102 -18.24 -4.20 16.31
C ASN A 102 -19.31 -3.31 15.66
N ASP A 103 -19.59 -2.15 16.23
CA ASP A 103 -20.56 -1.21 15.66
C ASP A 103 -20.02 -0.52 14.42
N GLN A 104 -18.72 -0.16 14.43
CA GLN A 104 -18.04 0.29 13.21
C GLN A 104 -18.14 -0.74 12.09
N PHE A 105 -17.96 -2.03 12.40
CA PHE A 105 -18.10 -3.09 11.41
C PHE A 105 -19.50 -3.10 10.77
N HIS A 106 -20.56 -2.90 11.53
CA HIS A 106 -21.92 -2.82 11.00
C HIS A 106 -22.20 -1.54 10.21
N GLN A 107 -21.48 -0.46 10.50
CA GLN A 107 -21.62 0.82 9.83
C GLN A 107 -20.91 0.87 8.47
N PHE A 108 -19.84 0.09 8.29
CA PHE A 108 -19.03 0.07 7.08
C PHE A 108 -19.56 -0.93 6.04
N LYS A 109 -19.49 -0.52 4.75
CA LYS A 109 -19.75 -1.45 3.65
C LYS A 109 -18.61 -2.46 3.55
N ARG A 110 -18.94 -3.74 3.58
CA ARG A 110 -17.96 -4.81 3.38
C ARG A 110 -17.45 -4.83 1.95
N ILE A 111 -16.15 -5.01 1.82
CA ILE A 111 -15.44 -5.10 0.54
C ILE A 111 -14.50 -6.30 0.56
N SER A 112 -14.12 -6.77 -0.62
CA SER A 112 -13.07 -7.78 -0.73
C SER A 112 -11.70 -7.17 -0.42
N ARG A 113 -10.75 -8.01 0.00
CA ARG A 113 -9.36 -7.58 0.19
C ARG A 113 -8.77 -6.95 -1.08
N ALA A 114 -9.10 -7.49 -2.26
CA ALA A 114 -8.62 -6.97 -3.54
C ALA A 114 -9.15 -5.56 -3.85
N ALA A 115 -10.30 -5.19 -3.30
CA ALA A 115 -10.88 -3.87 -3.45
C ALA A 115 -10.44 -2.89 -2.36
N ALA A 116 -9.84 -3.38 -1.27
CA ALA A 116 -9.41 -2.55 -0.15
C ALA A 116 -8.27 -1.60 -0.54
N ARG A 117 -8.33 -0.38 -0.05
CA ARG A 117 -7.36 0.69 -0.28
C ARG A 117 -6.84 1.22 1.04
N PRO A 118 -5.60 1.74 1.08
CA PRO A 118 -5.12 2.43 2.29
C PRO A 118 -6.13 3.45 2.80
N GLY A 119 -6.42 3.39 4.09
CA GLY A 119 -7.44 4.18 4.75
C GLY A 119 -8.79 3.50 4.96
N ASP A 120 -9.04 2.35 4.34
CA ASP A 120 -10.16 1.47 4.71
C ASP A 120 -9.89 0.82 6.07
N LEU A 121 -10.87 0.12 6.63
CA LEU A 121 -10.71 -0.58 7.91
C LEU A 121 -10.55 -2.08 7.72
N VAL A 122 -9.74 -2.69 8.59
CA VAL A 122 -9.62 -4.14 8.77
C VAL A 122 -10.24 -4.49 10.11
N PHE A 123 -11.21 -5.37 10.09
CA PHE A 123 -11.96 -5.84 11.25
C PHE A 123 -11.56 -7.27 11.59
N PHE A 124 -11.30 -7.52 12.87
CA PHE A 124 -10.84 -8.81 13.38
C PHE A 124 -11.97 -9.48 14.13
N HIS A 125 -12.32 -10.67 13.69
CA HIS A 125 -13.40 -11.47 14.25
C HIS A 125 -12.86 -12.49 15.26
N ASP A 126 -13.68 -12.83 16.26
CA ASP A 126 -13.37 -13.82 17.26
C ASP A 126 -13.37 -15.27 16.71
N THR A 127 -13.99 -15.47 15.55
CA THR A 127 -13.98 -16.72 14.80
C THR A 127 -13.75 -16.47 13.31
N SER A 128 -13.55 -17.52 12.52
CA SER A 128 -13.44 -17.41 11.06
C SER A 128 -14.77 -17.07 10.35
N SER A 129 -15.88 -16.99 11.06
CA SER A 129 -17.15 -16.54 10.51
C SER A 129 -17.16 -15.03 10.30
N PRO A 130 -17.43 -14.53 9.08
CA PRO A 130 -17.45 -13.10 8.79
C PRO A 130 -18.66 -12.36 9.42
N SER A 131 -19.53 -13.07 10.10
CA SER A 131 -20.67 -12.52 10.86
C SER A 131 -20.47 -12.60 12.36
N SER A 132 -19.34 -13.15 12.85
CA SER A 132 -19.06 -13.22 14.27
C SER A 132 -18.63 -11.86 14.83
N TYR A 133 -18.58 -11.77 16.16
CA TYR A 133 -18.24 -10.53 16.86
C TYR A 133 -16.88 -9.99 16.47
N VAL A 134 -16.78 -8.67 16.29
CA VAL A 134 -15.54 -7.96 15.98
C VAL A 134 -14.95 -7.41 17.28
N TYR A 135 -13.80 -7.95 17.66
CA TYR A 135 -13.12 -7.55 18.89
C TYR A 135 -12.01 -6.49 18.67
N HIS A 136 -11.56 -6.32 17.44
CA HIS A 136 -10.45 -5.41 17.12
C HIS A 136 -10.61 -4.80 15.72
N VAL A 137 -10.00 -3.62 15.52
CA VAL A 137 -10.03 -2.89 14.25
C VAL A 137 -8.74 -2.10 14.05
N GLY A 138 -8.31 -1.97 12.79
CA GLY A 138 -7.18 -1.13 12.39
C GLY A 138 -7.43 -0.41 11.07
N VAL A 139 -6.67 0.65 10.82
CA VAL A 139 -6.67 1.35 9.53
C VAL A 139 -5.75 0.62 8.56
N TYR A 140 -6.29 0.20 7.42
CA TYR A 140 -5.53 -0.51 6.40
C TYR A 140 -4.50 0.39 5.73
N GLU A 141 -3.28 -0.11 5.56
CA GLU A 141 -2.14 0.62 4.98
C GLU A 141 -1.65 0.05 3.65
N GLY A 142 -2.31 -1.01 3.19
CA GLY A 142 -1.92 -1.75 2.00
C GLY A 142 -1.16 -3.03 2.32
N GLY A 143 -1.12 -3.97 1.37
CA GLY A 143 -0.42 -5.24 1.55
C GLY A 143 -0.98 -6.07 2.70
N ASN A 144 -0.21 -6.26 3.74
CA ASN A 144 -0.58 -6.96 4.98
C ASN A 144 -0.58 -6.03 6.20
N ASP A 145 -0.50 -4.73 6.01
CA ASP A 145 -0.23 -3.81 7.09
C ASP A 145 -1.46 -3.00 7.50
N ILE A 146 -1.54 -2.75 8.80
CA ILE A 146 -2.50 -1.84 9.44
C ILE A 146 -1.78 -0.91 10.40
N VAL A 147 -2.40 0.23 10.67
CA VAL A 147 -2.11 1.00 11.89
C VAL A 147 -3.23 0.73 12.88
N ALA A 148 -2.88 0.24 14.07
CA ALA A 148 -3.82 -0.07 15.14
C ALA A 148 -3.24 0.27 16.52
N ALA A 149 -4.11 0.53 17.48
CA ALA A 149 -3.75 0.58 18.90
C ALA A 149 -3.99 -0.82 19.48
N THR A 150 -2.90 -1.55 19.79
CA THR A 150 -3.00 -3.01 19.97
C THR A 150 -2.80 -3.37 21.40
N THR A 151 -2.19 -3.10 22.27
CA THR A 151 -2.06 -3.53 23.69
C THR A 151 -1.51 -2.38 24.55
N PRO A 152 -1.69 -2.42 25.85
CA PRO A 152 -1.12 -1.40 26.71
C PRO A 152 0.38 -1.19 26.49
N SER A 153 1.14 -2.25 26.24
CA SER A 153 2.59 -2.19 26.00
C SER A 153 2.96 -1.85 24.55
N GLY A 154 2.03 -1.98 23.60
CA GLY A 154 2.29 -1.79 22.17
C GLY A 154 1.96 -0.39 21.67
N GLY A 155 0.97 0.26 22.24
CA GLY A 155 0.49 1.55 21.75
C GLY A 155 -0.07 1.50 20.33
N VAL A 156 -0.08 2.66 19.69
CA VAL A 156 -0.40 2.80 18.26
C VAL A 156 0.82 2.44 17.44
N ARG A 157 0.67 1.49 16.53
CA ARG A 157 1.79 1.04 15.68
C ARG A 157 1.35 0.58 14.31
N LEU A 158 2.30 0.63 13.38
CA LEU A 158 2.21 -0.07 12.11
C LEU A 158 2.58 -1.53 12.35
N GLU A 159 1.70 -2.45 12.01
CA GLU A 159 1.93 -3.89 12.19
C GLU A 159 1.29 -4.71 11.08
N SER A 160 1.83 -5.92 10.86
CA SER A 160 1.22 -6.88 9.94
C SER A 160 0.08 -7.61 10.61
N PHE A 161 -1.04 -7.81 9.89
CA PHE A 161 -2.19 -8.59 10.36
C PHE A 161 -2.19 -10.05 9.86
N THR A 162 -1.08 -10.54 9.32
CA THR A 162 -0.98 -11.92 8.81
C THR A 162 -1.20 -12.99 9.90
N TRP A 163 -0.96 -12.64 11.15
CA TRP A 163 -1.23 -13.50 12.31
C TRP A 163 -2.72 -13.83 12.49
N ALA A 164 -3.63 -12.99 11.98
CA ALA A 164 -5.07 -13.20 12.12
C ALA A 164 -5.64 -14.24 11.13
N GLY A 165 -4.86 -14.67 10.14
CA GLY A 165 -5.30 -15.67 9.16
C GLY A 165 -6.57 -15.25 8.43
N ASN A 166 -7.61 -16.10 8.48
CA ASN A 166 -8.90 -15.89 7.82
C ASN A 166 -9.94 -15.18 8.71
N THR A 167 -9.55 -14.67 9.86
CA THR A 167 -10.47 -14.03 10.82
C THR A 167 -10.59 -12.52 10.60
N VAL A 168 -10.29 -12.02 9.39
CA VAL A 168 -10.37 -10.61 9.05
C VAL A 168 -11.33 -10.33 7.92
N THR A 169 -12.00 -9.19 8.00
CA THR A 169 -12.81 -8.62 6.93
C THR A 169 -12.42 -7.18 6.68
N PHE A 170 -12.74 -6.67 5.49
CA PHE A 170 -12.44 -5.30 5.10
C PHE A 170 -13.72 -4.50 4.94
N GLY A 171 -13.68 -3.25 5.33
CA GLY A 171 -14.80 -2.34 5.18
C GLY A 171 -14.39 -0.96 4.73
N THR A 172 -15.24 -0.34 3.90
CA THR A 172 -15.09 1.04 3.45
C THR A 172 -16.32 1.85 3.82
N ILE A 173 -16.14 3.14 4.11
CA ILE A 173 -17.26 4.07 4.16
C ILE A 173 -17.62 4.42 2.71
N THR A 174 -18.85 4.09 2.32
CA THR A 174 -19.36 4.52 1.02
C THR A 174 -19.66 6.01 1.02
N HIS A 175 -19.31 6.63 -0.08
CA HIS A 175 -19.68 7.99 -0.45
C HIS A 175 -21.17 8.10 -0.68
#